data_8734e6b1eea6f9203a04bcd29b72c40e
#
_entry.id   8734e6b1eea6f9203a04bcd29b72c40e
#
_cell.length_a   1.000
_cell.length_b   1.000
_cell.length_c   1.000
_cell.angle_alpha   90.00
_cell.angle_beta   90.00
_cell.angle_gamma   90.00
#
_symmetry.space_group_name_H-M   'P 1'
#
loop_
_entity.id
_entity.type
_entity.pdbx_description
1 polymer ?
#
loop_
_entity_poly.entity_id
_entity_poly.type
_entity_poly.pdbx_seq_one_letter_code
_entity_poly.pdbx_strand_id
1 'polypeptide(L)'
;MAELNMKERQAGDVTVLDMDGKITIGEGSVALRSAIKRLLDEGKKKVLLNLSGVGYIDSSGIGELVSSYTTIQVKGGGQLKLLNLTQKLQDLLTITKLLTVFDVYESEADALNGFE
;
A
#
# COMPACT_ATOMS: atom_id res chain seq x y z
N MET A 1 -13.80 13.93 9.59
CA MET A 1 -12.37 13.65 9.42
C MET A 1 -12.21 12.33 8.70
N ALA A 2 -11.25 12.25 7.79
CA ALA A 2 -10.99 11.01 7.09
C ALA A 2 -10.34 9.99 8.02
N GLU A 3 -10.80 8.74 7.95
CA GLU A 3 -10.23 7.64 8.71
C GLU A 3 -8.81 7.33 8.25
N LEU A 4 -8.58 7.44 6.93
CA LEU A 4 -7.27 7.23 6.31
C LEU A 4 -6.90 8.47 5.51
N ASN A 5 -5.74 9.03 5.82
CA ASN A 5 -5.16 10.13 5.06
C ASN A 5 -4.04 9.59 4.18
N MET A 6 -3.99 10.03 2.94
CA MET A 6 -2.95 9.64 2.01
C MET A 6 -2.36 10.88 1.35
N LYS A 7 -1.04 11.01 1.44
CA LYS A 7 -0.32 12.08 0.78
C LYS A 7 0.47 11.48 -0.37
N GLU A 8 0.16 11.92 -1.57
CA GLU A 8 0.83 11.43 -2.77
C GLU A 8 2.05 12.28 -3.07
N ARG A 9 3.16 11.61 -3.39
CA ARG A 9 4.35 12.30 -3.89
C ARG A 9 5.02 11.42 -4.93
N GLN A 10 5.81 12.06 -5.78
CA GLN A 10 6.48 11.35 -6.86
C GLN A 10 7.97 11.27 -6.56
N ALA A 11 8.54 10.07 -6.65
CA ALA A 11 9.96 9.83 -6.48
C ALA A 11 10.46 9.14 -7.77
N GLY A 12 10.96 9.94 -8.71
CA GLY A 12 11.28 9.43 -10.04
C GLY A 12 10.01 8.97 -10.74
N ASP A 13 9.99 7.72 -11.21
CA ASP A 13 8.80 7.13 -11.84
C ASP A 13 7.95 6.33 -10.85
N VAL A 14 8.26 6.41 -9.57
CA VAL A 14 7.50 5.72 -8.52
C VAL A 14 6.59 6.72 -7.82
N THR A 15 5.32 6.36 -7.67
CA THR A 15 4.37 7.14 -6.88
C THR A 15 4.36 6.60 -5.47
N VAL A 16 4.64 7.47 -4.50
CA VAL A 16 4.64 7.09 -3.08
C VAL A 16 3.37 7.63 -2.44
N LEU A 17 2.65 6.76 -1.74
CA LEU A 17 1.50 7.14 -0.92
C LEU A 17 1.91 7.05 0.54
N ASP A 18 2.11 8.20 1.17
CA ASP A 18 2.35 8.26 2.60
C ASP A 18 0.99 8.19 3.31
N MET A 19 0.78 7.12 4.05
CA MET A 19 -0.54 6.80 4.63
C MET A 19 -0.52 6.98 6.14
N ASP A 20 -1.62 7.51 6.66
CA ASP A 20 -1.76 7.79 8.08
C ASP A 20 -3.20 7.52 8.50
N GLY A 21 -3.39 6.79 9.60
CA GLY A 21 -4.70 6.49 10.12
C GLY A 21 -5.00 5.00 10.18
N LYS A 22 -6.16 4.62 9.67
CA LYS A 22 -6.67 3.25 9.74
C LYS A 22 -7.15 2.77 8.39
N ILE A 23 -6.89 1.49 8.10
CA ILE A 23 -7.42 0.84 6.90
C ILE A 23 -8.44 -0.20 7.38
N THR A 24 -9.68 0.24 7.56
CA THR A 24 -10.75 -0.60 8.06
C THR A 24 -11.92 -0.60 7.10
N ILE A 25 -12.89 -1.47 7.37
CA ILE A 25 -14.10 -1.58 6.55
C ILE A 25 -14.75 -0.20 6.43
N GLY A 26 -15.21 0.13 5.22
CA GLY A 26 -15.84 1.42 4.93
C GLY A 26 -14.85 2.42 4.38
N GLU A 27 -14.74 3.58 5.04
CA GLU A 27 -14.01 4.73 4.49
C GLU A 27 -12.55 4.44 4.18
N GLY A 28 -11.82 3.80 5.09
CA GLY A 28 -10.39 3.56 4.88
C GLY A 28 -10.12 2.62 3.71
N SER A 29 -10.86 1.51 3.64
CA SER A 29 -10.72 0.55 2.54
C SER A 29 -11.13 1.15 1.20
N VAL A 30 -12.22 1.91 1.19
CA VAL A 30 -12.71 2.57 -0.03
C VAL A 30 -11.71 3.63 -0.50
N ALA A 31 -11.14 4.40 0.43
CA ALA A 31 -10.16 5.44 0.09
C ALA A 31 -8.93 4.83 -0.60
N LEU A 32 -8.42 3.73 -0.05
CA LEU A 32 -7.27 3.04 -0.66
C LEU A 32 -7.61 2.52 -2.05
N ARG A 33 -8.76 1.84 -2.18
CA ARG A 33 -9.20 1.31 -3.48
C ARG A 33 -9.31 2.41 -4.52
N SER A 34 -9.93 3.52 -4.16
CA SER A 34 -10.12 4.64 -5.08
C SER A 34 -8.79 5.25 -5.51
N ALA A 35 -7.84 5.38 -4.58
CA ALA A 35 -6.52 5.91 -4.89
C ALA A 35 -5.77 5.02 -5.87
N ILE A 36 -5.79 3.71 -5.64
CA ILE A 36 -5.10 2.75 -6.52
C ILE A 36 -5.71 2.76 -7.92
N LYS A 37 -7.03 2.77 -8.01
CA LYS A 37 -7.71 2.82 -9.31
C LYS A 37 -7.36 4.09 -10.07
N ARG A 38 -7.35 5.23 -9.38
CA ARG A 38 -6.99 6.51 -9.99
C ARG A 38 -5.56 6.50 -10.52
N LEU A 39 -4.63 5.95 -9.75
CA LEU A 39 -3.23 5.89 -10.18
C LEU A 39 -3.08 5.05 -11.44
N LEU A 40 -3.74 3.91 -11.52
CA LEU A 40 -3.70 3.08 -12.72
C LEU A 40 -4.32 3.79 -13.91
N ASP A 41 -5.45 4.47 -13.72
CA ASP A 41 -6.10 5.24 -14.78
C ASP A 41 -5.18 6.36 -15.30
N GLU A 42 -4.30 6.88 -14.45
CA GLU A 42 -3.30 7.89 -14.83
C GLU A 42 -2.02 7.29 -15.40
N GLY A 43 -1.96 5.97 -15.54
CA GLY A 43 -0.77 5.28 -16.05
C GLY A 43 0.35 5.13 -15.04
N LYS A 44 0.09 5.36 -13.77
CA LYS A 44 1.10 5.26 -12.71
C LYS A 44 1.11 3.84 -12.16
N LYS A 45 2.05 3.03 -12.64
CA LYS A 45 2.09 1.59 -12.36
C LYS A 45 3.11 1.18 -11.30
N LYS A 46 3.98 2.08 -10.88
CA LYS A 46 4.97 1.80 -9.82
C LYS A 46 4.52 2.54 -8.57
N VAL A 47 4.06 1.79 -7.59
CA VAL A 47 3.43 2.36 -6.39
C VAL A 47 4.10 1.82 -5.14
N LEU A 48 4.50 2.72 -4.26
CA LEU A 48 5.07 2.40 -2.96
C LEU A 48 4.13 2.91 -1.88
N LEU A 49 3.61 1.99 -1.06
CA LEU A 49 2.74 2.34 0.04
C LEU A 49 3.58 2.48 1.32
N ASN A 50 3.69 3.69 1.82
CA ASN A 50 4.36 3.95 3.09
C ASN A 50 3.33 3.83 4.22
N LEU A 51 3.47 2.78 5.01
CA LEU A 51 2.49 2.41 6.02
C LEU A 51 2.91 2.79 7.44
N SER A 52 3.96 3.60 7.59
CA SER A 52 4.48 3.96 8.92
C SER A 52 3.45 4.67 9.80
N GLY A 53 2.51 5.39 9.21
CA GLY A 53 1.46 6.10 9.93
C GLY A 53 0.18 5.31 10.12
N VAL A 54 0.12 4.05 9.65
CA VAL A 54 -1.09 3.23 9.75
C VAL A 54 -1.06 2.45 11.05
N GLY A 55 -1.82 2.93 12.05
CA GLY A 55 -1.84 2.35 13.38
C GLY A 55 -2.76 1.15 13.54
N TYR A 56 -3.68 0.94 12.59
CA TYR A 56 -4.63 -0.15 12.69
C TYR A 56 -5.13 -0.59 11.33
N ILE A 57 -5.33 -1.90 11.18
CA ILE A 57 -5.91 -2.50 9.98
C ILE A 57 -6.76 -3.69 10.41
N ASP A 58 -7.93 -3.85 9.81
CA ASP A 58 -8.78 -5.02 10.04
C ASP A 58 -8.71 -5.97 8.85
N SER A 59 -9.51 -7.03 8.88
CA SER A 59 -9.50 -8.03 7.79
C SER A 59 -9.91 -7.41 6.45
N SER A 60 -10.80 -6.42 6.46
CA SER A 60 -11.20 -5.72 5.24
C SER A 60 -10.04 -4.90 4.68
N GLY A 61 -9.26 -4.27 5.56
CA GLY A 61 -8.07 -3.51 5.15
C GLY A 61 -6.99 -4.42 4.59
N ILE A 62 -6.76 -5.56 5.23
CA ILE A 62 -5.81 -6.55 4.70
C ILE A 62 -6.25 -7.01 3.33
N GLY A 63 -7.54 -7.31 3.16
CA GLY A 63 -8.10 -7.69 1.87
C GLY A 63 -7.89 -6.60 0.83
N GLU A 64 -8.01 -5.34 1.24
CA GLU A 64 -7.79 -4.21 0.32
C GLU A 64 -6.34 -4.07 -0.09
N LEU A 65 -5.38 -4.36 0.80
CA LEU A 65 -3.96 -4.38 0.42
C LEU A 65 -3.70 -5.46 -0.61
N VAL A 66 -4.24 -6.66 -0.41
CA VAL A 66 -4.10 -7.77 -1.37
C VAL A 66 -4.75 -7.40 -2.70
N SER A 67 -5.93 -6.80 -2.65
CA SER A 67 -6.63 -6.36 -3.85
C SER A 67 -5.84 -5.29 -4.61
N SER A 68 -5.21 -4.36 -3.89
CA SER A 68 -4.35 -3.35 -4.49
C SER A 68 -3.16 -3.98 -5.20
N TYR A 69 -2.52 -4.96 -4.56
CA TYR A 69 -1.43 -5.72 -5.15
C TYR A 69 -1.89 -6.41 -6.44
N THR A 70 -3.02 -7.10 -6.38
CA THR A 70 -3.56 -7.82 -7.54
C THR A 70 -3.87 -6.84 -8.69
N THR A 71 -4.50 -5.72 -8.36
CA THR A 71 -4.88 -4.73 -9.36
C THR A 71 -3.67 -4.13 -10.07
N ILE A 72 -2.65 -3.77 -9.32
CA ILE A 72 -1.46 -3.13 -9.90
C ILE A 72 -0.53 -4.17 -10.53
N GLN A 73 -0.15 -5.20 -9.80
CA GLN A 73 0.92 -6.09 -10.22
C GLN A 73 0.47 -7.20 -11.13
N VAL A 74 -0.68 -7.79 -10.87
CA VAL A 74 -1.19 -8.90 -11.66
C VAL A 74 -1.96 -8.41 -12.89
N LYS A 75 -2.96 -7.55 -12.67
CA LYS A 75 -3.81 -7.08 -13.77
C LYS A 75 -3.22 -5.91 -14.52
N GLY A 76 -2.55 -5.01 -13.81
CA GLY A 76 -2.03 -3.78 -14.40
C GLY A 76 -0.64 -3.89 -15.00
N GLY A 77 0.08 -4.97 -14.74
CA GLY A 77 1.45 -5.13 -15.21
C GLY A 77 2.44 -4.19 -14.56
N GLY A 78 2.10 -3.68 -13.38
CA GLY A 78 2.94 -2.76 -12.62
C GLY A 78 3.62 -3.42 -11.43
N GLN A 79 4.02 -2.62 -10.47
CA GLN A 79 4.68 -3.08 -9.25
C GLN A 79 4.14 -2.33 -8.05
N LEU A 80 3.77 -3.07 -7.01
CA LEU A 80 3.35 -2.49 -5.73
C LEU A 80 4.25 -3.03 -4.63
N LYS A 81 4.84 -2.14 -3.84
CA LYS A 81 5.71 -2.50 -2.72
C LYS A 81 5.25 -1.80 -1.47
N LEU A 82 5.61 -2.36 -0.31
CA LEU A 82 5.25 -1.80 1.00
C LEU A 82 6.50 -1.28 1.69
N LEU A 83 6.34 -0.18 2.41
CA LEU A 83 7.42 0.48 3.14
C LEU A 83 6.99 0.72 4.58
N ASN A 84 7.88 0.42 5.50
CA ASN A 84 7.73 0.76 6.93
C ASN A 84 6.46 0.20 7.57
N LEU A 85 6.33 -1.12 7.57
CA LEU A 85 5.22 -1.75 8.31
C LEU A 85 5.36 -1.46 9.80
N THR A 86 4.27 -1.05 10.44
CA THR A 86 4.24 -1.02 11.89
C THR A 86 4.30 -2.46 12.41
N GLN A 87 4.71 -2.64 13.66
CA GLN A 87 4.77 -3.97 14.26
C GLN A 87 3.42 -4.68 14.17
N LYS A 88 2.35 -3.95 14.39
CA LYS A 88 1.00 -4.51 14.32
C LYS A 88 0.67 -5.03 12.93
N LEU A 89 0.99 -4.27 11.89
CA LEU A 89 0.74 -4.69 10.51
C LEU A 89 1.61 -5.90 10.16
N GLN A 90 2.87 -5.88 10.57
CA GLN A 90 3.76 -7.00 10.30
C GLN A 90 3.24 -8.28 10.97
N ASP A 91 2.79 -8.18 12.23
CA ASP A 91 2.25 -9.33 12.95
C ASP A 91 0.99 -9.86 12.25
N LEU A 92 0.09 -8.99 11.86
CA LEU A 92 -1.15 -9.38 11.19
C LEU A 92 -0.87 -10.05 9.84
N LEU A 93 0.05 -9.51 9.06
CA LEU A 93 0.40 -10.11 7.77
C LEU A 93 1.12 -11.44 7.96
N THR A 94 1.91 -11.58 9.01
CA THR A 94 2.58 -12.84 9.34
C THR A 94 1.57 -13.91 9.74
N ILE A 95 0.65 -13.57 10.64
CA ILE A 95 -0.38 -14.51 11.12
C ILE A 95 -1.28 -14.98 9.99
N THR A 96 -1.63 -14.09 9.08
CA THR A 96 -2.48 -14.42 7.93
C THR A 96 -1.69 -15.05 6.78
N LYS A 97 -0.37 -15.19 6.94
CA LYS A 97 0.54 -15.75 5.93
C LYS A 97 0.59 -14.94 4.64
N LEU A 98 0.32 -13.64 4.75
CA LEU A 98 0.32 -12.73 3.60
C LEU A 98 1.60 -11.91 3.49
N LEU A 99 2.48 -11.96 4.50
CA LEU A 99 3.70 -11.16 4.48
C LEU A 99 4.58 -11.49 3.28
N THR A 100 4.61 -12.76 2.87
CA THR A 100 5.43 -13.21 1.74
C THR A 100 4.83 -12.85 0.37
N VAL A 101 3.58 -12.40 0.34
CA VAL A 101 2.94 -11.94 -0.91
C VAL A 101 3.56 -10.62 -1.36
N PHE A 102 3.95 -9.78 -0.40
CA PHE A 102 4.42 -8.43 -0.68
C PHE A 102 5.94 -8.31 -0.59
N ASP A 103 6.50 -7.40 -1.37
CA ASP A 103 7.86 -6.94 -1.18
C ASP A 103 7.83 -5.83 -0.15
N VAL A 104 8.47 -6.05 1.00
CA VAL A 104 8.43 -5.14 2.14
C VAL A 104 9.82 -4.57 2.40
N TYR A 105 9.88 -3.27 2.59
CA TYR A 105 11.13 -2.57 2.83
C TYR A 105 11.05 -1.71 4.09
N GLU A 106 12.19 -1.49 4.73
CA GLU A 106 12.30 -0.62 5.91
C GLU A 106 12.98 0.71 5.56
N SER A 107 13.52 0.82 4.35
CA SER A 107 14.18 2.03 3.86
C SER A 107 13.56 2.43 2.54
N GLU A 108 13.21 3.71 2.42
CA GLU A 108 12.65 4.22 1.17
C GLU A 108 13.65 4.09 0.01
N ALA A 109 14.93 4.38 0.28
CA ALA A 109 15.96 4.25 -0.76
C ALA A 109 16.04 2.83 -1.29
N ASP A 110 16.00 1.84 -0.39
CA ASP A 110 16.03 0.43 -0.79
C ASP A 110 14.78 0.05 -1.56
N ALA A 111 13.62 0.54 -1.12
CA ALA A 111 12.35 0.29 -1.81
C ALA A 111 12.37 0.85 -3.22
N LEU A 112 12.82 2.09 -3.38
CA LEU A 112 12.89 2.74 -4.70
C LEU A 112 13.85 2.01 -5.63
N ASN A 113 14.97 1.52 -5.11
CA ASN A 113 15.93 0.74 -5.90
C ASN A 113 15.37 -0.62 -6.31
N GLY A 114 14.34 -1.12 -5.63
CA GLY A 114 13.71 -2.39 -5.95
C GLY A 114 12.74 -2.32 -7.13
N PHE A 115 12.33 -1.14 -7.54
CA PHE A 115 11.45 -0.98 -8.72
C PHE A 115 12.26 -1.06 -10.01
N GLU A 116 11.67 -1.67 -10.99
CA GLU A 116 12.32 -1.86 -12.30
C GLU A 116 11.90 -0.83 -13.33
#